data_f43ceca801d15687691c5af30e39297a
#
_entry.id   f43ceca801d15687691c5af30e39297a
#
_cell.length_a   1.000
_cell.length_b   1.000
_cell.length_c   1.000
_cell.angle_alpha   90.00
_cell.angle_beta   90.00
_cell.angle_gamma   90.00
#
_symmetry.space_group_name_H-M   'P 1'
#
loop_
_entity.id
_entity.type
_entity.pdbx_description
1 polymer ?
#
loop_
_entity_poly.entity_id
_entity_poly.type
_entity_poly.pdbx_seq_one_letter_code
_entity_poly.pdbx_strand_id
1 'polypeptide(L)'
;MGRYAIKTPTHHTTWDKMLGVWTAADATEVFESAWNFDHFYPLRGDTNGPCLEAWVTLSALAQATTRIRLGTMVCGMHFRHPAVTASMASSLDIVSKGRLELGLGAGWYPLEADAYGMDLGTVDERMTRFEEGTEVIHMLLTQETTDFEGRFYSLHEARNEPKPVQKPRPPIVIGGRGEKRTLRLVARFASMWDALFVEEELDEWRRLRDVLWGHCTEVGRDPSEITLSSHLHVDPEPDPAEVAERADKLFDSGLDLVIVGLTAQHDASTVEKLAGAFG
;
A
#
# COMPACT_ATOMS: atom_id res chain seq x y z
N MET A 1 6.20 -19.08 -11.10
CA MET A 1 5.06 -19.13 -10.18
C MET A 1 4.70 -17.70 -9.84
N GLY A 2 3.44 -17.32 -9.99
CA GLY A 2 2.98 -15.95 -9.71
C GLY A 2 3.15 -15.60 -8.23
N ARG A 3 3.33 -14.30 -7.91
CA ARG A 3 3.40 -13.78 -6.54
C ARG A 3 2.03 -13.23 -6.18
N TYR A 4 1.53 -13.58 -4.99
CA TYR A 4 0.20 -13.18 -4.55
C TYR A 4 0.22 -12.46 -3.21
N ALA A 5 -0.69 -11.51 -3.06
CA ALA A 5 -1.00 -10.82 -1.82
C ALA A 5 -2.51 -10.76 -1.59
N ILE A 6 -2.92 -10.47 -0.38
CA ILE A 6 -4.31 -10.15 -0.08
C ILE A 6 -4.46 -8.69 0.35
N LYS A 7 -5.63 -8.11 0.08
CA LYS A 7 -6.02 -6.81 0.63
C LYS A 7 -7.40 -6.90 1.24
N THR A 8 -7.54 -6.45 2.49
CA THR A 8 -8.79 -6.52 3.25
C THR A 8 -9.32 -5.14 3.57
N PRO A 9 -10.65 -4.91 3.52
CA PRO A 9 -11.24 -3.67 3.99
C PRO A 9 -11.15 -3.56 5.52
N THR A 10 -11.01 -2.34 6.00
CA THR A 10 -11.18 -1.99 7.42
C THR A 10 -12.62 -1.64 7.77
N HIS A 11 -13.47 -1.43 6.77
CA HIS A 11 -14.88 -1.07 6.91
C HIS A 11 -15.82 -2.27 6.78
N HIS A 12 -17.00 -2.16 7.39
CA HIS A 12 -18.05 -3.20 7.40
C HIS A 12 -17.60 -4.56 7.89
N THR A 13 -16.50 -4.61 8.62
CA THR A 13 -15.88 -5.82 9.14
C THR A 13 -15.76 -5.74 10.68
N THR A 14 -15.29 -6.82 11.28
CA THR A 14 -14.95 -6.88 12.70
C THR A 14 -13.48 -7.24 12.86
N TRP A 15 -12.93 -6.93 14.04
CA TRP A 15 -11.57 -7.35 14.38
C TRP A 15 -11.37 -8.86 14.21
N ASP A 16 -12.28 -9.67 14.72
CA ASP A 16 -12.17 -11.14 14.66
C ASP A 16 -12.15 -11.66 13.23
N LYS A 17 -12.94 -11.08 12.32
CA LYS A 17 -12.91 -11.43 10.90
C LYS A 17 -11.57 -11.06 10.26
N MET A 18 -11.09 -9.85 10.47
CA MET A 18 -9.78 -9.44 9.95
C MET A 18 -8.68 -10.35 10.48
N LEU A 19 -8.67 -10.61 11.78
CA LEU A 19 -7.70 -11.51 12.41
C LEU A 19 -7.74 -12.90 11.78
N GLY A 20 -8.93 -13.49 11.59
CA GLY A 20 -9.07 -14.81 10.97
C GLY A 20 -8.53 -14.86 9.53
N VAL A 21 -8.86 -13.85 8.71
CA VAL A 21 -8.35 -13.74 7.34
C VAL A 21 -6.82 -13.60 7.29
N TRP A 22 -6.25 -12.74 8.13
CA TRP A 22 -4.81 -12.49 8.13
C TRP A 22 -4.01 -13.67 8.69
N THR A 23 -4.52 -14.35 9.71
CA THR A 23 -3.86 -15.57 10.24
C THR A 23 -3.94 -16.73 9.26
N ALA A 24 -5.04 -16.88 8.51
CA ALA A 24 -5.13 -17.86 7.42
C ALA A 24 -4.11 -17.57 6.31
N ALA A 25 -3.95 -16.29 5.93
CA ALA A 25 -2.94 -15.89 4.94
C ALA A 25 -1.50 -16.09 5.46
N ASP A 26 -1.24 -15.85 6.75
CA ASP A 26 0.06 -16.09 7.37
C ASP A 26 0.42 -17.59 7.43
N ALA A 27 -0.57 -18.46 7.52
CA ALA A 27 -0.40 -19.90 7.60
C ALA A 27 -0.07 -20.56 6.25
N THR A 28 -0.23 -19.88 5.13
CA THR A 28 0.09 -20.39 3.78
C THR A 28 1.27 -19.63 3.16
N GLU A 29 2.15 -20.34 2.43
CA GLU A 29 3.28 -19.74 1.72
C GLU A 29 2.88 -19.01 0.43
N VAL A 30 1.65 -19.20 -0.04
CA VAL A 30 1.13 -18.61 -1.28
C VAL A 30 1.08 -17.09 -1.22
N PHE A 31 0.60 -16.52 -0.11
CA PHE A 31 0.52 -15.08 0.05
C PHE A 31 1.79 -14.53 0.71
N GLU A 32 2.48 -13.64 0.02
CA GLU A 32 3.69 -13.01 0.55
C GLU A 32 3.41 -11.79 1.44
N SER A 33 2.31 -11.08 1.16
CA SER A 33 1.93 -9.87 1.90
C SER A 33 0.42 -9.74 2.07
N ALA A 34 0.02 -8.99 3.11
CA ALA A 34 -1.36 -8.64 3.40
C ALA A 34 -1.49 -7.13 3.67
N TRP A 35 -2.54 -6.55 3.14
CA TRP A 35 -2.75 -5.12 3.11
C TRP A 35 -4.12 -4.73 3.67
N ASN A 36 -4.17 -3.65 4.43
CA ASN A 36 -5.39 -2.89 4.66
C ASN A 36 -5.32 -1.56 3.92
N PHE A 37 -6.25 -0.64 4.16
CA PHE A 37 -6.20 0.71 3.61
C PHE A 37 -6.60 1.76 4.65
N ASP A 38 -5.95 2.92 4.54
CA ASP A 38 -5.99 3.99 5.51
C ASP A 38 -7.13 4.96 5.17
N HIS A 39 -8.34 4.61 5.62
CA HIS A 39 -9.55 5.42 5.53
C HIS A 39 -10.30 5.40 6.84
N PHE A 40 -11.08 6.44 7.11
CA PHE A 40 -11.90 6.60 8.32
C PHE A 40 -13.38 6.36 8.05
N TYR A 41 -13.77 6.36 6.77
CA TYR A 41 -15.11 6.09 6.29
C TYR A 41 -15.15 4.90 5.35
N PRO A 42 -16.27 4.14 5.31
CA PRO A 42 -16.45 3.11 4.30
C PRO A 42 -16.37 3.68 2.89
N LEU A 43 -15.56 3.02 2.03
CA LEU A 43 -15.41 3.40 0.63
C LEU A 43 -16.51 2.82 -0.27
N ARG A 44 -17.26 1.84 0.23
CA ARG A 44 -18.35 1.16 -0.48
C ARG A 44 -19.46 0.83 0.50
N GLY A 45 -20.70 0.74 0.00
CA GLY A 45 -21.88 0.45 0.80
C GLY A 45 -22.34 1.67 1.63
N ASP A 46 -22.86 1.42 2.81
CA ASP A 46 -23.32 2.48 3.72
C ASP A 46 -22.13 3.23 4.31
N THR A 47 -21.98 4.51 3.96
CA THR A 47 -20.91 5.37 4.48
C THR A 47 -21.00 5.67 5.97
N ASN A 48 -22.17 5.40 6.62
CA ASN A 48 -22.33 5.49 8.07
C ASN A 48 -21.92 4.21 8.81
N GLY A 49 -21.50 3.18 8.09
CA GLY A 49 -21.06 1.91 8.66
C GLY A 49 -19.73 2.00 9.44
N PRO A 50 -19.40 0.95 10.18
CA PRO A 50 -18.17 0.92 10.96
C PRO A 50 -16.92 0.91 10.05
N CYS A 51 -15.87 1.61 10.50
CA CYS A 51 -14.54 1.58 9.89
C CYS A 51 -13.49 1.54 11.00
N LEU A 52 -12.68 0.48 11.04
CA LEU A 52 -11.56 0.36 11.98
C LEU A 52 -10.38 1.20 11.51
N GLU A 53 -9.70 1.84 12.45
CA GLU A 53 -8.50 2.63 12.13
C GLU A 53 -7.36 1.72 11.63
N ALA A 54 -6.75 2.10 10.52
CA ALA A 54 -5.86 1.24 9.77
C ALA A 54 -4.56 0.90 10.50
N TRP A 55 -3.88 1.89 11.08
CA TRP A 55 -2.58 1.67 11.72
C TRP A 55 -2.67 0.95 13.05
N VAL A 56 -3.73 1.22 13.82
CA VAL A 56 -4.01 0.48 15.07
C VAL A 56 -4.27 -0.99 14.77
N THR A 57 -5.13 -1.28 13.80
CA THR A 57 -5.42 -2.66 13.40
C THR A 57 -4.20 -3.35 12.79
N LEU A 58 -3.42 -2.64 11.95
CA LEU A 58 -2.21 -3.18 11.35
C LEU A 58 -1.15 -3.55 12.41
N SER A 59 -1.01 -2.72 13.46
CA SER A 59 -0.09 -3.00 14.56
C SER A 59 -0.49 -4.25 15.35
N ALA A 60 -1.80 -4.44 15.57
CA ALA A 60 -2.32 -5.65 16.22
C ALA A 60 -2.13 -6.90 15.35
N LEU A 61 -2.39 -6.78 14.01
CA LEU A 61 -2.18 -7.86 13.05
C LEU A 61 -0.69 -8.22 12.90
N ALA A 62 0.20 -7.25 13.03
CA ALA A 62 1.66 -7.50 13.05
C ALA A 62 2.09 -8.39 14.21
N GLN A 63 1.42 -8.32 15.36
CA GLN A 63 1.69 -9.20 16.51
C GLN A 63 0.96 -10.54 16.42
N ALA A 64 -0.14 -10.61 15.68
CA ALA A 64 -0.92 -11.84 15.48
C ALA A 64 -0.39 -12.74 14.35
N THR A 65 0.51 -12.22 13.51
CA THR A 65 1.13 -12.91 12.38
C THR A 65 2.65 -13.00 12.56
N THR A 66 3.31 -13.92 11.85
CA THR A 66 4.74 -14.18 12.03
C THR A 66 5.56 -14.11 10.75
N ARG A 67 4.99 -14.43 9.60
CA ARG A 67 5.66 -14.59 8.32
C ARG A 67 5.28 -13.48 7.32
N ILE A 68 3.99 -13.27 7.14
CA ILE A 68 3.45 -12.43 6.06
C ILE A 68 3.91 -10.97 6.22
N ARG A 69 4.34 -10.37 5.13
CA ARG A 69 4.62 -8.93 5.10
C ARG A 69 3.32 -8.15 5.19
N LEU A 70 3.38 -6.92 5.67
CA LEU A 70 2.17 -6.17 6.00
C LEU A 70 2.31 -4.68 5.71
N GLY A 71 1.22 -4.03 5.33
CA GLY A 71 1.20 -2.60 5.07
C GLY A 71 -0.19 -2.02 4.91
N THR A 72 -0.24 -0.70 4.79
CA THR A 72 -1.43 0.01 4.30
C THR A 72 -1.28 0.26 2.81
N MET A 73 -2.34 0.07 2.03
CA MET A 73 -2.34 0.33 0.60
C MET A 73 -3.50 1.27 0.23
N VAL A 74 -3.27 2.57 0.36
CA VAL A 74 -2.06 3.26 0.79
C VAL A 74 -2.41 4.29 1.87
N CYS A 75 -1.41 4.77 2.62
CA CYS A 75 -1.58 5.86 3.56
C CYS A 75 -1.72 7.19 2.81
N GLY A 76 -2.80 7.92 3.05
CA GLY A 76 -3.01 9.24 2.46
C GLY A 76 -2.12 10.32 3.12
N MET A 77 -1.31 11.03 2.32
CA MET A 77 -0.36 12.02 2.84
C MET A 77 -1.04 13.19 3.59
N HIS A 78 -2.32 13.45 3.33
CA HIS A 78 -3.09 14.51 4.01
C HIS A 78 -3.57 14.14 5.42
N PHE A 79 -3.55 12.86 5.79
CA PHE A 79 -4.05 12.42 7.09
C PHE A 79 -3.09 12.71 8.25
N ARG A 80 -1.78 12.71 7.98
CA ARG A 80 -0.75 12.84 9.03
C ARG A 80 0.45 13.62 8.53
N HIS A 81 1.10 14.36 9.44
CA HIS A 81 2.40 14.96 9.13
C HIS A 81 3.41 13.85 8.76
N PRO A 82 4.24 14.00 7.69
CA PRO A 82 5.17 12.96 7.24
C PRO A 82 6.16 12.50 8.32
N ALA A 83 6.56 13.38 9.24
CA ALA A 83 7.42 12.98 10.35
C ALA A 83 6.70 12.00 11.32
N VAL A 84 5.39 12.17 11.54
CA VAL A 84 4.59 11.23 12.33
C VAL A 84 4.48 9.90 11.60
N THR A 85 4.22 9.91 10.30
CA THR A 85 4.18 8.69 9.48
C THR A 85 5.51 7.95 9.49
N ALA A 86 6.65 8.65 9.40
CA ALA A 86 7.99 8.04 9.50
C ALA A 86 8.22 7.39 10.87
N SER A 87 7.81 8.04 11.97
CA SER A 87 7.93 7.49 13.32
C SER A 87 7.05 6.25 13.52
N MET A 88 5.81 6.29 13.03
CA MET A 88 4.90 5.13 13.04
C MET A 88 5.49 3.97 12.23
N ALA A 89 6.03 4.25 11.04
CA ALA A 89 6.64 3.25 10.18
C ALA A 89 7.87 2.59 10.84
N SER A 90 8.76 3.37 11.46
CA SER A 90 9.89 2.82 12.21
C SER A 90 9.44 1.91 13.35
N SER A 91 8.45 2.36 14.12
CA SER A 91 7.92 1.61 15.27
C SER A 91 7.27 0.30 14.80
N LEU A 92 6.42 0.36 13.76
CA LEU A 92 5.74 -0.81 13.24
C LEU A 92 6.73 -1.80 12.56
N ASP A 93 7.78 -1.29 11.91
CA ASP A 93 8.82 -2.15 11.35
C ASP A 93 9.55 -2.95 12.45
N ILE A 94 9.86 -2.31 13.58
CA ILE A 94 10.45 -2.97 14.74
C ILE A 94 9.47 -4.00 15.34
N VAL A 95 8.22 -3.59 15.58
CA VAL A 95 7.17 -4.45 16.17
C VAL A 95 6.87 -5.66 15.29
N SER A 96 6.90 -5.50 13.97
CA SER A 96 6.71 -6.57 13.00
C SER A 96 7.99 -7.38 12.69
N LYS A 97 9.13 -7.03 13.27
CA LYS A 97 10.43 -7.67 13.03
C LYS A 97 10.87 -7.57 11.56
N GLY A 98 10.71 -6.39 10.95
CA GLY A 98 11.16 -6.10 9.58
C GLY A 98 10.20 -6.59 8.49
N ARG A 99 8.89 -6.71 8.78
CA ARG A 99 7.88 -7.13 7.79
C ARG A 99 7.07 -5.98 7.19
N LEU A 100 7.27 -4.74 7.66
CA LEU A 100 6.53 -3.59 7.14
C LEU A 100 6.86 -3.31 5.67
N GLU A 101 5.84 -3.00 4.89
CA GLU A 101 5.89 -2.30 3.62
C GLU A 101 5.07 -1.02 3.73
N LEU A 102 5.69 0.12 3.41
CA LEU A 102 5.10 1.43 3.64
C LEU A 102 4.40 1.94 2.38
N GLY A 103 3.09 1.76 2.32
CA GLY A 103 2.28 2.28 1.22
C GLY A 103 1.96 3.77 1.40
N LEU A 104 2.25 4.57 0.37
CA LEU A 104 2.06 6.03 0.36
C LEU A 104 1.26 6.47 -0.86
N GLY A 105 0.36 7.44 -0.67
CA GLY A 105 -0.46 8.05 -1.72
C GLY A 105 -0.80 9.50 -1.43
N ALA A 106 -1.23 10.21 -2.47
CA ALA A 106 -1.57 11.63 -2.36
C ALA A 106 -2.85 11.92 -1.55
N GLY A 107 -3.73 10.93 -1.41
CA GLY A 107 -5.09 11.10 -0.90
C GLY A 107 -6.09 11.50 -1.98
N TRP A 108 -7.37 11.17 -1.78
CA TRP A 108 -8.38 11.41 -2.84
C TRP A 108 -9.81 11.56 -2.35
N TYR A 109 -10.18 11.07 -1.18
CA TYR A 109 -11.59 10.93 -0.77
C TYR A 109 -12.07 12.17 0.02
N PRO A 110 -12.85 13.08 -0.63
CA PRO A 110 -13.22 14.34 0.00
C PRO A 110 -14.22 14.17 1.15
N LEU A 111 -15.11 13.16 1.11
CA LEU A 111 -16.13 12.97 2.13
C LEU A 111 -15.55 12.88 3.55
N GLU A 112 -14.51 12.06 3.73
CA GLU A 112 -13.88 11.90 5.04
C GLU A 112 -12.99 13.09 5.41
N ALA A 113 -12.29 13.67 4.42
CA ALA A 113 -11.45 14.84 4.63
C ALA A 113 -12.28 16.02 5.12
N ASP A 114 -13.38 16.33 4.44
CA ASP A 114 -14.29 17.41 4.80
C ASP A 114 -14.95 17.15 6.17
N ALA A 115 -15.42 15.91 6.42
CA ALA A 115 -16.07 15.56 7.67
C ALA A 115 -15.14 15.67 8.88
N TYR A 116 -13.85 15.39 8.72
CA TYR A 116 -12.87 15.48 9.81
C TYR A 116 -12.11 16.82 9.83
N GLY A 117 -12.45 17.75 8.95
CA GLY A 117 -11.76 19.05 8.84
C GLY A 117 -10.31 18.92 8.38
N MET A 118 -9.99 17.87 7.65
CA MET A 118 -8.67 17.66 7.06
C MET A 118 -8.59 18.36 5.71
N ASP A 119 -7.56 19.20 5.52
CA ASP A 119 -7.38 19.92 4.26
C ASP A 119 -6.86 18.99 3.15
N LEU A 120 -7.77 18.54 2.30
CA LEU A 120 -7.40 17.75 1.12
C LEU A 120 -6.69 18.60 0.05
N GLY A 121 -7.02 19.88 -0.05
CA GLY A 121 -6.47 20.82 -1.03
C GLY A 121 -6.84 20.52 -2.48
N THR A 122 -6.31 21.32 -3.38
CA THR A 122 -6.37 21.07 -4.82
C THR A 122 -5.52 19.87 -5.22
N VAL A 123 -5.72 19.37 -6.44
CA VAL A 123 -4.88 18.25 -6.96
C VAL A 123 -3.40 18.63 -6.97
N ASP A 124 -3.06 19.87 -7.33
CA ASP A 124 -1.66 20.35 -7.32
C ASP A 124 -1.08 20.38 -5.90
N GLU A 125 -1.82 20.91 -4.94
CA GLU A 125 -1.40 20.96 -3.53
C GLU A 125 -1.23 19.56 -2.94
N ARG A 126 -2.17 18.63 -3.20
CA ARG A 126 -2.04 17.23 -2.78
C ARG A 126 -0.79 16.56 -3.34
N MET A 127 -0.55 16.76 -4.62
CA MET A 127 0.62 16.19 -5.27
C MET A 127 1.92 16.81 -4.75
N THR A 128 1.94 18.11 -4.44
CA THR A 128 3.12 18.75 -3.84
C THR A 128 3.36 18.24 -2.42
N ARG A 129 2.31 18.15 -1.59
CA ARG A 129 2.39 17.50 -0.26
C ARG A 129 2.88 16.06 -0.35
N PHE A 130 2.45 15.33 -1.37
CA PHE A 130 2.85 13.94 -1.57
C PHE A 130 4.33 13.81 -1.96
N GLU A 131 4.82 14.67 -2.84
CA GLU A 131 6.23 14.71 -3.23
C GLU A 131 7.13 15.08 -2.05
N GLU A 132 6.85 16.20 -1.39
CA GLU A 132 7.61 16.66 -0.22
C GLU A 132 7.53 15.64 0.93
N GLY A 133 6.32 15.14 1.24
CA GLY A 133 6.11 14.19 2.33
C GLY A 133 6.81 12.86 2.11
N THR A 134 6.84 12.35 0.86
CA THR A 134 7.57 11.13 0.52
C THR A 134 9.08 11.32 0.71
N GLU A 135 9.62 12.48 0.31
CA GLU A 135 11.03 12.82 0.49
C GLU A 135 11.37 12.96 1.97
N VAL A 136 10.56 13.69 2.75
CA VAL A 136 10.72 13.83 4.21
C VAL A 136 10.70 12.47 4.91
N ILE A 137 9.76 11.59 4.57
CA ILE A 137 9.70 10.24 5.13
C ILE A 137 10.97 9.45 4.78
N HIS A 138 11.40 9.49 3.52
CA HIS A 138 12.65 8.83 3.11
C HIS A 138 13.85 9.32 3.91
N MET A 139 14.02 10.65 4.03
CA MET A 139 15.13 11.25 4.77
C MET A 139 15.11 10.85 6.26
N LEU A 140 13.96 10.97 6.93
CA LEU A 140 13.82 10.60 8.34
C LEU A 140 14.09 9.12 8.62
N LEU A 141 13.75 8.24 7.68
CA LEU A 141 14.00 6.81 7.81
C LEU A 141 15.46 6.42 7.55
N THR A 142 16.24 7.25 6.82
CA THR A 142 17.58 6.90 6.35
C THR A 142 18.71 7.75 6.92
N GLN A 143 18.44 9.00 7.28
CA GLN A 143 19.45 9.95 7.76
C GLN A 143 19.44 10.04 9.29
N GLU A 144 20.57 10.35 9.90
CA GLU A 144 20.69 10.58 11.35
C GLU A 144 19.93 11.84 11.78
N THR A 145 20.08 12.90 11.01
CA THR A 145 19.41 14.19 11.21
C THR A 145 18.89 14.68 9.87
N THR A 146 17.71 15.27 9.86
CA THR A 146 16.99 15.71 8.65
C THR A 146 16.68 17.19 8.76
N ASP A 147 17.14 17.96 7.79
CA ASP A 147 16.71 19.31 7.51
C ASP A 147 15.97 19.32 6.17
N PHE A 148 14.80 19.95 6.12
CA PHE A 148 13.99 20.04 4.92
C PHE A 148 13.24 21.37 4.90
N GLU A 149 13.22 22.04 3.76
CA GLU A 149 12.45 23.26 3.54
C GLU A 149 11.64 23.10 2.25
N GLY A 150 10.31 23.01 2.39
CA GLY A 150 9.36 22.87 1.28
C GLY A 150 8.23 23.88 1.37
N ARG A 151 7.25 23.74 0.50
CA ARG A 151 6.04 24.57 0.51
C ARG A 151 5.10 24.21 1.66
N PHE A 152 5.02 22.93 2.02
CA PHE A 152 4.08 22.40 3.01
C PHE A 152 4.75 21.87 4.26
N TYR A 153 6.00 21.47 4.18
CA TYR A 153 6.73 20.91 5.31
C TYR A 153 8.07 21.61 5.49
N SER A 154 8.41 21.86 6.76
CA SER A 154 9.71 22.39 7.16
C SER A 154 10.18 21.62 8.38
N LEU A 155 11.41 21.09 8.35
CA LEU A 155 12.03 20.32 9.42
C LEU A 155 13.41 20.91 9.73
N HIS A 156 13.73 20.98 11.01
CA HIS A 156 15.02 21.49 11.53
C HIS A 156 15.64 20.46 12.46
N GLU A 157 16.82 19.97 12.12
CA GLU A 157 17.59 18.99 12.89
C GLU A 157 16.71 17.83 13.39
N ALA A 158 15.70 17.45 12.59
CA ALA A 158 14.71 16.47 12.97
C ALA A 158 15.34 15.07 13.03
N ARG A 159 15.00 14.32 14.08
CA ARG A 159 15.46 12.95 14.29
C ARG A 159 14.30 11.99 14.33
N ASN A 160 14.51 10.82 13.77
CA ASN A 160 13.56 9.70 13.84
C ASN A 160 14.29 8.49 14.42
N GLU A 161 14.23 8.34 15.74
CA GLU A 161 14.84 7.23 16.49
C GLU A 161 13.79 6.53 17.35
N PRO A 162 13.83 5.16 17.43
CA PRO A 162 14.81 4.28 16.76
C PRO A 162 14.58 4.18 15.25
N LYS A 163 15.64 3.92 14.49
CA LYS A 163 15.54 3.59 13.06
C LYS A 163 14.86 2.24 12.85
N PRO A 164 14.20 2.03 11.71
CA PRO A 164 13.60 0.73 11.38
C PRO A 164 14.64 -0.39 11.33
N VAL A 165 14.18 -1.65 11.47
CA VAL A 165 15.00 -2.85 11.36
C VAL A 165 15.51 -3.04 9.93
N GLN A 166 14.63 -2.85 8.95
CA GLN A 166 14.96 -2.96 7.54
C GLN A 166 15.90 -1.85 7.09
N LYS A 167 16.91 -2.19 6.27
CA LYS A 167 17.92 -1.23 5.79
C LYS A 167 17.87 -1.15 4.25
N PRO A 168 18.01 0.03 3.68
CA PRO A 168 18.17 1.35 4.37
C PRO A 168 16.88 1.81 5.09
N ARG A 169 15.71 1.27 4.74
CA ARG A 169 14.38 1.55 5.28
C ARG A 169 13.39 0.45 4.86
N PRO A 170 12.17 0.39 5.43
CA PRO A 170 11.08 -0.42 4.88
C PRO A 170 10.84 -0.10 3.39
N PRO A 171 10.50 -1.09 2.55
CA PRO A 171 10.10 -0.84 1.18
C PRO A 171 8.97 0.20 1.12
N ILE A 172 9.10 1.19 0.24
CA ILE A 172 8.03 2.14 -0.04
C ILE A 172 7.21 1.62 -1.22
N VAL A 173 5.90 1.62 -1.04
CA VAL A 173 4.94 1.31 -2.10
C VAL A 173 4.21 2.60 -2.47
N ILE A 174 4.14 2.90 -3.75
CA ILE A 174 3.42 4.08 -4.23
C ILE A 174 2.26 3.63 -5.10
N GLY A 175 1.05 4.08 -4.75
CA GLY A 175 -0.16 3.83 -5.51
C GLY A 175 -0.54 4.99 -6.42
N GLY A 176 -1.10 4.66 -7.59
CA GLY A 176 -1.65 5.65 -8.53
C GLY A 176 -1.00 5.64 -9.92
N ARG A 177 -1.64 6.38 -10.85
CA ARG A 177 -1.34 6.34 -12.28
C ARG A 177 -0.93 7.69 -12.88
N GLY A 178 -0.64 8.69 -12.05
CA GLY A 178 -0.29 10.05 -12.52
C GLY A 178 1.07 10.07 -13.22
N GLU A 179 1.07 10.19 -14.55
CA GLU A 179 2.25 10.06 -15.40
C GLU A 179 3.41 10.99 -15.02
N LYS A 180 3.09 12.29 -14.81
CA LYS A 180 4.13 13.33 -14.65
C LYS A 180 4.73 13.38 -13.25
N ARG A 181 3.94 13.10 -12.23
CA ARG A 181 4.34 13.30 -10.81
C ARG A 181 4.38 11.98 -10.06
N THR A 182 3.29 11.17 -10.08
CA THR A 182 3.25 9.91 -9.33
C THR A 182 4.29 8.92 -9.85
N LEU A 183 4.35 8.67 -11.17
CA LEU A 183 5.33 7.72 -11.73
C LEU A 183 6.77 8.20 -11.58
N ARG A 184 7.01 9.53 -11.55
CA ARG A 184 8.33 10.07 -11.21
C ARG A 184 8.72 9.80 -9.75
N LEU A 185 7.75 9.89 -8.80
CA LEU A 185 8.00 9.49 -7.41
C LEU A 185 8.25 7.99 -7.28
N VAL A 186 7.51 7.17 -8.03
CA VAL A 186 7.77 5.72 -8.10
C VAL A 186 9.21 5.47 -8.52
N ALA A 187 9.67 6.07 -9.61
CA ALA A 187 11.04 5.91 -10.11
C ALA A 187 12.10 6.34 -9.07
N ARG A 188 11.83 7.38 -8.28
CA ARG A 188 12.78 7.90 -7.27
C ARG A 188 12.81 7.08 -5.99
N PHE A 189 11.67 6.62 -5.50
CA PHE A 189 11.55 6.14 -4.12
C PHE A 189 10.91 4.77 -3.94
N ALA A 190 10.07 4.30 -4.88
CA ALA A 190 9.28 3.11 -4.63
C ALA A 190 10.07 1.81 -4.86
N SER A 191 9.84 0.82 -4.01
CA SER A 191 10.23 -0.57 -4.22
C SER A 191 9.10 -1.35 -4.91
N MET A 192 7.87 -0.82 -4.87
CA MET A 192 6.71 -1.38 -5.56
C MET A 192 5.80 -0.26 -6.07
N TRP A 193 5.32 -0.41 -7.28
CA TRP A 193 4.26 0.42 -7.86
C TRP A 193 2.95 -0.35 -7.86
N ASP A 194 1.96 0.19 -7.16
CA ASP A 194 0.58 -0.29 -7.26
C ASP A 194 -0.16 0.47 -8.37
N ALA A 195 -0.32 -0.18 -9.51
CA ALA A 195 -1.00 0.36 -10.68
C ALA A 195 -2.53 0.32 -10.56
N LEU A 196 -3.06 -0.01 -9.38
CA LEU A 196 -4.50 -0.17 -9.11
C LEU A 196 -5.11 -1.32 -9.95
N PHE A 197 -6.31 -1.12 -10.47
CA PHE A 197 -7.05 -2.12 -11.24
C PHE A 197 -6.71 -1.99 -12.72
N VAL A 198 -5.97 -2.92 -13.28
CA VAL A 198 -5.52 -2.88 -14.69
C VAL A 198 -6.15 -3.98 -15.56
N GLU A 199 -6.92 -4.90 -14.98
CA GLU A 199 -7.47 -6.08 -15.67
C GLU A 199 -8.25 -5.72 -16.94
N GLU A 200 -9.02 -4.65 -16.90
CA GLU A 200 -9.83 -4.18 -18.03
C GLU A 200 -9.08 -3.15 -18.92
N GLU A 201 -7.87 -2.74 -18.54
CA GLU A 201 -7.12 -1.63 -19.14
C GLU A 201 -5.66 -1.99 -19.42
N LEU A 202 -5.39 -3.22 -19.87
CA LEU A 202 -4.02 -3.73 -20.02
C LEU A 202 -3.15 -2.92 -21.00
N ASP A 203 -3.73 -2.33 -22.04
CA ASP A 203 -2.99 -1.50 -22.98
C ASP A 203 -2.58 -0.16 -22.35
N GLU A 204 -3.47 0.45 -21.57
CA GLU A 204 -3.16 1.65 -20.81
C GLU A 204 -2.13 1.37 -19.72
N TRP A 205 -2.22 0.23 -19.04
CA TRP A 205 -1.22 -0.19 -18.07
C TRP A 205 0.17 -0.34 -18.71
N ARG A 206 0.28 -1.00 -19.87
CA ARG A 206 1.55 -1.13 -20.58
C ARG A 206 2.13 0.22 -20.97
N ARG A 207 1.29 1.14 -21.44
CA ARG A 207 1.69 2.51 -21.74
C ARG A 207 2.23 3.25 -20.51
N LEU A 208 1.55 3.16 -19.38
CA LEU A 208 1.98 3.78 -18.12
C LEU A 208 3.26 3.16 -17.58
N ARG A 209 3.44 1.86 -17.72
CA ARG A 209 4.68 1.17 -17.40
C ARG A 209 5.85 1.74 -18.23
N ASP A 210 5.66 1.93 -19.51
CA ASP A 210 6.70 2.49 -20.38
C ASP A 210 7.03 3.94 -20.01
N VAL A 211 6.05 4.73 -19.57
CA VAL A 211 6.28 6.07 -18.97
C VAL A 211 7.12 5.96 -17.69
N LEU A 212 6.81 5.02 -16.80
CA LEU A 212 7.61 4.78 -15.59
C LEU A 212 9.06 4.44 -15.94
N TRP A 213 9.30 3.58 -16.93
CA TRP A 213 10.66 3.24 -17.36
C TRP A 213 11.42 4.42 -17.96
N GLY A 214 10.73 5.33 -18.64
CA GLY A 214 11.27 6.62 -19.02
C GLY A 214 11.79 7.42 -17.82
N HIS A 215 10.98 7.54 -16.77
CA HIS A 215 11.39 8.20 -15.52
C HIS A 215 12.53 7.48 -14.81
N CYS A 216 12.55 6.14 -14.80
CA CYS A 216 13.67 5.37 -14.26
C CYS A 216 14.98 5.69 -15.00
N THR A 217 14.91 5.80 -16.32
CA THR A 217 16.08 6.19 -17.15
C THR A 217 16.57 7.60 -16.79
N GLU A 218 15.65 8.56 -16.59
CA GLU A 218 15.99 9.94 -16.19
C GLU A 218 16.73 10.02 -14.85
N VAL A 219 16.40 9.14 -13.89
CA VAL A 219 17.02 9.10 -12.55
C VAL A 219 18.15 8.08 -12.44
N GLY A 220 18.46 7.35 -13.51
CA GLY A 220 19.53 6.36 -13.54
C GLY A 220 19.26 5.10 -12.72
N ARG A 221 17.98 4.70 -12.61
CA ARG A 221 17.53 3.53 -11.85
C ARG A 221 17.16 2.36 -12.76
N ASP A 222 17.51 1.15 -12.36
CA ASP A 222 17.06 -0.07 -13.05
C ASP A 222 15.57 -0.30 -12.76
N PRO A 223 14.70 -0.34 -13.81
CA PRO A 223 13.29 -0.63 -13.64
C PRO A 223 13.00 -1.98 -12.95
N SER A 224 13.87 -2.96 -13.07
CA SER A 224 13.73 -4.29 -12.45
C SER A 224 13.78 -4.26 -10.91
N GLU A 225 14.22 -3.15 -10.31
CA GLU A 225 14.17 -2.94 -8.86
C GLU A 225 12.76 -2.61 -8.33
N ILE A 226 11.80 -2.38 -9.24
CA ILE A 226 10.44 -1.97 -8.88
C ILE A 226 9.48 -3.13 -9.16
N THR A 227 8.90 -3.70 -8.11
CA THR A 227 7.81 -4.68 -8.24
C THR A 227 6.57 -4.00 -8.84
N LEU A 228 6.03 -4.56 -9.89
CA LEU A 228 4.82 -4.09 -10.55
C LEU A 228 3.62 -4.86 -10.00
N SER A 229 2.66 -4.16 -9.38
CA SER A 229 1.49 -4.81 -8.78
C SER A 229 0.17 -4.22 -9.27
N SER A 230 -0.88 -5.03 -9.21
CA SER A 230 -2.25 -4.64 -9.49
C SER A 230 -3.22 -5.38 -8.60
N HIS A 231 -4.37 -4.76 -8.37
CA HIS A 231 -5.46 -5.39 -7.65
C HIS A 231 -6.31 -6.25 -8.57
N LEU A 232 -6.75 -7.40 -8.06
CA LEU A 232 -7.76 -8.26 -8.64
C LEU A 232 -8.94 -8.32 -7.67
N HIS A 233 -10.09 -7.77 -8.05
CA HIS A 233 -11.30 -7.89 -7.26
C HIS A 233 -11.89 -9.28 -7.36
N VAL A 234 -12.36 -9.79 -6.23
CA VAL A 234 -13.10 -11.06 -6.16
C VAL A 234 -14.49 -10.85 -5.61
N ASP A 235 -15.44 -11.60 -6.14
CA ASP A 235 -16.81 -11.62 -5.69
C ASP A 235 -16.94 -12.20 -4.27
N PRO A 236 -18.06 -11.95 -3.56
CA PRO A 236 -18.28 -12.49 -2.22
C PRO A 236 -18.18 -14.03 -2.12
N GLU A 237 -18.54 -14.74 -3.19
CA GLU A 237 -18.40 -16.19 -3.34
C GLU A 237 -17.53 -16.48 -4.58
N PRO A 238 -16.20 -16.31 -4.50
CA PRO A 238 -15.34 -16.45 -5.67
C PRO A 238 -15.19 -17.91 -6.08
N ASP A 239 -15.16 -18.15 -7.40
CA ASP A 239 -14.61 -19.39 -7.93
C ASP A 239 -13.08 -19.30 -7.93
N PRO A 240 -12.37 -20.10 -7.11
CA PRO A 240 -10.93 -19.98 -7.01
C PRO A 240 -10.18 -20.26 -8.32
N ALA A 241 -10.74 -21.14 -9.19
CA ALA A 241 -10.14 -21.45 -10.48
C ALA A 241 -10.26 -20.27 -11.46
N GLU A 242 -11.40 -19.59 -11.47
CA GLU A 242 -11.60 -18.37 -12.27
C GLU A 242 -10.65 -17.25 -11.79
N VAL A 243 -10.52 -17.07 -10.47
CA VAL A 243 -9.60 -16.06 -9.91
C VAL A 243 -8.15 -16.36 -10.30
N ALA A 244 -7.74 -17.63 -10.30
CA ALA A 244 -6.40 -18.04 -10.74
C ALA A 244 -6.19 -17.75 -12.23
N GLU A 245 -7.14 -18.08 -13.10
CA GLU A 245 -7.05 -17.76 -14.54
C GLU A 245 -6.93 -16.24 -14.80
N ARG A 246 -7.68 -15.43 -14.07
CA ARG A 246 -7.62 -13.97 -14.17
C ARG A 246 -6.25 -13.43 -13.68
N ALA A 247 -5.71 -14.01 -12.61
CA ALA A 247 -4.38 -13.66 -12.12
C ALA A 247 -3.28 -14.03 -13.12
N ASP A 248 -3.38 -15.20 -13.78
CA ASP A 248 -2.42 -15.61 -14.81
C ASP A 248 -2.40 -14.63 -15.98
N LYS A 249 -3.55 -14.13 -16.43
CA LYS A 249 -3.63 -13.09 -17.46
C LYS A 249 -2.90 -11.79 -17.06
N LEU A 250 -2.96 -11.44 -15.78
CA LEU A 250 -2.24 -10.29 -15.23
C LEU A 250 -0.73 -10.54 -15.22
N PHE A 251 -0.26 -11.71 -14.82
CA PHE A 251 1.17 -12.09 -14.90
C PHE A 251 1.67 -12.12 -16.35
N ASP A 252 0.91 -12.69 -17.27
CA ASP A 252 1.25 -12.69 -18.71
C ASP A 252 1.35 -11.28 -19.29
N SER A 253 0.67 -10.30 -18.68
CA SER A 253 0.80 -8.89 -19.06
C SER A 253 2.08 -8.23 -18.55
N GLY A 254 2.84 -8.90 -17.67
CA GLY A 254 4.11 -8.45 -17.10
C GLY A 254 3.99 -7.85 -15.69
N LEU A 255 2.93 -8.16 -14.95
CA LEU A 255 2.85 -7.87 -13.51
C LEU A 255 3.65 -8.89 -12.70
N ASP A 256 4.26 -8.43 -11.61
CA ASP A 256 5.05 -9.28 -10.71
C ASP A 256 4.22 -9.80 -9.54
N LEU A 257 3.23 -9.03 -9.09
CA LEU A 257 2.42 -9.29 -7.91
C LEU A 257 0.94 -9.00 -8.16
N VAL A 258 0.08 -9.97 -7.92
CA VAL A 258 -1.37 -9.80 -7.93
C VAL A 258 -1.89 -9.69 -6.50
N ILE A 259 -2.60 -8.59 -6.22
CA ILE A 259 -3.17 -8.31 -4.91
C ILE A 259 -4.66 -8.62 -4.95
N VAL A 260 -5.04 -9.74 -4.34
CA VAL A 260 -6.43 -10.19 -4.28
C VAL A 260 -7.22 -9.33 -3.31
N GLY A 261 -8.11 -8.51 -3.85
CA GLY A 261 -8.96 -7.59 -3.10
C GLY A 261 -10.17 -8.28 -2.49
N LEU A 262 -10.07 -8.64 -1.22
CA LEU A 262 -11.15 -9.25 -0.47
C LEU A 262 -12.20 -8.22 -0.05
N THR A 263 -13.43 -8.67 0.21
CA THR A 263 -14.53 -7.89 0.78
C THR A 263 -14.74 -8.21 2.25
N ALA A 264 -15.53 -7.42 2.95
CA ALA A 264 -15.90 -7.69 4.36
C ALA A 264 -16.71 -8.99 4.57
N GLN A 265 -17.20 -9.61 3.48
CA GLN A 265 -17.93 -10.88 3.54
C GLN A 265 -17.00 -12.09 3.59
N HIS A 266 -15.76 -11.95 3.07
CA HIS A 266 -14.79 -13.03 3.07
C HIS A 266 -14.28 -13.36 4.48
N ASP A 267 -13.94 -14.62 4.67
CA ASP A 267 -13.39 -15.16 5.91
C ASP A 267 -12.13 -16.01 5.65
N ALA A 268 -11.61 -16.66 6.68
CA ALA A 268 -10.44 -17.53 6.59
C ALA A 268 -10.60 -18.63 5.54
N SER A 269 -11.79 -19.23 5.40
CA SER A 269 -12.03 -20.31 4.45
C SER A 269 -11.90 -19.85 3.00
N THR A 270 -12.25 -18.60 2.70
CA THR A 270 -12.03 -18.01 1.37
C THR A 270 -10.54 -17.92 1.06
N VAL A 271 -9.73 -17.47 2.02
CA VAL A 271 -8.26 -17.39 1.87
C VAL A 271 -7.65 -18.76 1.61
N GLU A 272 -8.07 -19.78 2.37
CA GLU A 272 -7.61 -21.17 2.21
C GLU A 272 -7.95 -21.75 0.84
N LYS A 273 -9.17 -21.51 0.34
CA LYS A 273 -9.61 -21.94 -1.00
C LYS A 273 -8.80 -21.27 -2.11
N LEU A 274 -8.59 -19.96 -2.02
CA LEU A 274 -7.78 -19.22 -2.98
C LEU A 274 -6.31 -19.69 -2.96
N ALA A 275 -5.74 -19.92 -1.77
CA ALA A 275 -4.39 -20.45 -1.66
C ALA A 275 -4.25 -21.82 -2.33
N GLY A 276 -5.26 -22.70 -2.20
CA GLY A 276 -5.27 -24.00 -2.86
C GLY A 276 -5.36 -23.94 -4.39
N ALA A 277 -5.87 -22.84 -4.97
CA ALA A 277 -5.94 -22.66 -6.42
C ALA A 277 -4.68 -22.00 -7.01
N PHE A 278 -3.93 -21.24 -6.21
CA PHE A 278 -2.72 -20.52 -6.65
C PHE A 278 -1.43 -21.33 -6.46
N GLY A 279 -1.47 -22.37 -5.64
CA GLY A 279 -0.35 -23.28 -5.34
C GLY A 279 -0.46 -24.57 -6.09
#